data_5cedd8cd1ca4152bfc098f624ed84395
#
_entry.id   5cedd8cd1ca4152bfc098f624ed84395
#
_cell.length_a   1.000
_cell.length_b   1.000
_cell.length_c   1.000
_cell.angle_alpha   90.00
_cell.angle_beta   90.00
_cell.angle_gamma   90.00
#
_symmetry.space_group_name_H-M   'P 1'
#
loop_
_entity.id
_entity.type
_entity.pdbx_description
1 polymer ?
#
loop_
_entity_poly.entity_id
_entity_poly.type
_entity_poly.pdbx_seq_one_letter_code
_entity_poly.pdbx_strand_id
1 'polypeptide(L)'
;FNGDLISGQRCNELRKTYRELLHEGSITLLEIVRKENLQLSCDRLTPFARWITPNCFSRRFDALFYLVKTPIDYVASHDPVESIGSVWTTPSEALKNADEGRVTLVFATRMNLQKLG
;
A
#
# COMPACT_ATOMS: atom_id res chain seq x y z
N PHE A 1 -4.85 9.89 22.44
CA PHE A 1 -4.94 8.63 21.69
C PHE A 1 -5.94 7.70 22.38
N ASN A 2 -6.99 7.26 21.67
CA ASN A 2 -8.08 6.42 22.22
C ASN A 2 -8.15 5.02 21.54
N GLY A 3 -7.20 4.67 20.66
CA GLY A 3 -7.17 3.40 19.95
C GLY A 3 -8.09 3.32 18.71
N ASP A 4 -8.84 4.37 18.41
CA ASP A 4 -9.68 4.42 17.22
C ASP A 4 -8.88 4.78 15.97
N LEU A 5 -9.35 4.30 14.80
CA LEU A 5 -8.80 4.75 13.52
C LEU A 5 -9.14 6.23 13.29
N ILE A 6 -8.19 6.97 12.75
CA ILE A 6 -8.46 8.35 12.31
C ILE A 6 -9.46 8.33 11.15
N SER A 7 -10.29 9.37 11.06
CA SER A 7 -11.27 9.50 9.98
C SER A 7 -10.61 9.68 8.61
N GLY A 8 -11.34 9.37 7.54
CA GLY A 8 -10.89 9.62 6.18
C GLY A 8 -10.59 11.10 5.92
N GLN A 9 -11.36 12.00 6.52
CA GLN A 9 -11.09 13.43 6.47
C GLN A 9 -9.73 13.77 7.08
N ARG A 10 -9.43 13.25 8.29
CA ARG A 10 -8.14 13.47 8.95
C ARG A 10 -6.97 12.86 8.15
N CYS A 11 -7.17 11.69 7.55
CA CYS A 11 -6.19 11.11 6.62
C CYS A 11 -5.87 12.05 5.45
N ASN A 12 -6.90 12.67 4.86
CA ASN A 12 -6.73 13.59 3.74
C ASN A 12 -6.01 14.88 4.14
N GLU A 13 -6.29 15.42 5.33
CA GLU A 13 -5.59 16.57 5.88
C GLU A 13 -4.10 16.29 6.09
N LEU A 14 -3.76 15.16 6.73
CA LEU A 14 -2.39 14.73 6.95
C LEU A 14 -1.65 14.51 5.62
N ARG A 15 -2.31 13.91 4.63
CA ARG A 15 -1.75 13.69 3.30
C ARG A 15 -1.42 15.01 2.60
N LYS A 16 -2.33 15.97 2.61
CA LYS A 16 -2.10 17.31 2.04
C LYS A 16 -0.96 18.04 2.71
N THR A 17 -0.83 17.89 4.03
CA THR A 17 0.20 18.60 4.80
C THR A 17 1.58 17.99 4.65
N TYR A 18 1.69 16.66 4.60
CA TYR A 18 2.97 15.97 4.79
C TYR A 18 3.50 15.21 3.58
N ARG A 19 2.67 14.90 2.57
CA ARG A 19 3.12 14.05 1.46
C ARG A 19 4.35 14.60 0.73
N GLU A 20 4.34 15.87 0.37
CA GLU A 20 5.46 16.50 -0.32
C GLU A 20 6.72 16.54 0.55
N LEU A 21 6.58 16.92 1.81
CA LEU A 21 7.69 16.96 2.77
C LEU A 21 8.33 15.57 2.98
N LEU A 22 7.52 14.50 2.96
CA LEU A 22 8.01 13.13 3.02
C LEU A 22 8.81 12.76 1.76
N HIS A 23 8.30 13.09 0.57
CA HIS A 23 8.99 12.84 -0.70
C HIS A 23 10.30 13.57 -0.82
N GLU A 24 10.33 14.81 -0.36
CA GLU A 24 11.55 15.64 -0.32
C GLU A 24 12.57 15.19 0.73
N GLY A 25 12.16 14.31 1.65
CA GLY A 25 12.99 13.92 2.79
C GLY A 25 13.12 14.99 3.87
N SER A 26 12.29 16.04 3.82
CA SER A 26 12.30 17.14 4.81
C SER A 26 11.70 16.75 6.15
N ILE A 27 10.93 15.67 6.19
CA ILE A 27 10.35 15.09 7.40
C ILE A 27 10.29 13.56 7.28
N THR A 28 10.39 12.87 8.38
CA THR A 28 10.23 11.40 8.45
C THR A 28 8.83 11.02 8.92
N LEU A 29 8.39 9.80 8.59
CA LEU A 29 7.12 9.26 9.09
C LEU A 29 7.07 9.25 10.62
N LEU A 30 8.17 8.94 11.28
CA LEU A 30 8.25 8.93 12.75
C LEU A 30 8.02 10.31 13.37
N GLU A 31 8.56 11.36 12.74
CA GLU A 31 8.34 12.74 13.19
C GLU A 31 6.87 13.15 13.03
N ILE A 32 6.22 12.77 11.92
CA ILE A 32 4.79 13.02 11.71
C ILE A 32 3.95 12.32 12.78
N VAL A 33 4.21 11.03 13.00
CA VAL A 33 3.48 10.22 14.00
C VAL A 33 3.59 10.83 15.38
N ARG A 34 4.78 11.31 15.77
CA ARG A 34 5.00 11.99 17.07
C ARG A 34 4.31 13.35 17.12
N LYS A 35 4.47 14.18 16.09
CA LYS A 35 3.92 15.54 16.02
C LYS A 35 2.39 15.54 16.05
N GLU A 36 1.78 14.61 15.35
CA GLU A 36 0.32 14.48 15.24
C GLU A 36 -0.28 13.58 16.33
N ASN A 37 0.53 13.10 17.27
CA ASN A 37 0.13 12.18 18.35
C ASN A 37 -0.62 10.96 17.82
N LEU A 38 -0.06 10.31 16.80
CA LEU A 38 -0.63 9.14 16.14
C LEU A 38 0.06 7.85 16.60
N GLN A 39 -0.57 6.74 16.29
CA GLN A 39 0.00 5.41 16.43
C GLN A 39 -0.24 4.61 15.15
N LEU A 40 0.76 3.85 14.72
CA LEU A 40 0.61 2.95 13.58
C LEU A 40 -0.18 1.70 13.99
N SER A 41 -1.25 1.40 13.27
CA SER A 41 -2.13 0.24 13.53
C SER A 41 -1.54 -1.06 12.95
N CYS A 42 -0.31 -1.38 13.32
CA CYS A 42 0.39 -2.58 12.83
C CYS A 42 -0.28 -3.89 13.29
N ASP A 43 -1.03 -3.86 14.39
CA ASP A 43 -1.85 -4.96 14.90
C ASP A 43 -2.96 -5.42 13.93
N ARG A 44 -3.35 -4.55 13.00
CA ARG A 44 -4.36 -4.85 11.96
C ARG A 44 -3.78 -5.49 10.70
N LEU A 45 -2.47 -5.57 10.59
CA LEU A 45 -1.80 -6.19 9.46
C LEU A 45 -1.77 -7.71 9.64
N THR A 46 -2.36 -8.45 8.71
CA THR A 46 -2.31 -9.92 8.70
C THR A 46 -1.20 -10.38 7.77
N PRO A 47 -0.17 -11.11 8.24
CA PRO A 47 0.85 -11.67 7.36
C PRO A 47 0.23 -12.57 6.30
N PHE A 48 0.61 -12.40 5.05
CA PHE A 48 0.01 -13.08 3.92
C PHE A 48 0.99 -13.89 3.09
N ALA A 49 2.10 -13.29 2.68
CA ALA A 49 3.11 -13.93 1.85
C ALA A 49 4.48 -13.28 2.03
N ARG A 50 5.52 -14.03 1.68
CA ARG A 50 6.89 -13.56 1.55
C ARG A 50 7.43 -14.03 0.20
N TRP A 51 7.95 -13.09 -0.59
CA TRP A 51 8.54 -13.38 -1.89
C TRP A 51 9.96 -12.86 -1.94
N ILE A 52 10.89 -13.75 -2.29
CA ILE A 52 12.30 -13.42 -2.47
C ILE A 52 12.60 -13.49 -3.96
N THR A 53 13.13 -12.41 -4.52
CA THR A 53 13.50 -12.36 -5.95
C THR A 53 14.55 -13.42 -6.26
N PRO A 54 14.41 -14.21 -7.34
CA PRO A 54 15.38 -15.21 -7.76
C PRO A 54 16.78 -14.61 -8.00
N ASN A 55 17.81 -15.45 -7.86
CA ASN A 55 19.21 -15.06 -7.99
C ASN A 55 19.62 -14.57 -9.40
N CYS A 56 18.83 -14.89 -10.42
CA CYS A 56 19.08 -14.48 -11.80
C CYS A 56 18.81 -12.99 -12.09
N PHE A 57 18.20 -12.26 -11.15
CA PHE A 57 17.94 -10.84 -11.29
C PHE A 57 19.01 -10.00 -10.61
N SER A 58 19.43 -8.91 -11.27
CA SER A 58 20.44 -7.98 -10.75
C SER A 58 19.96 -7.18 -9.53
N ARG A 59 18.66 -6.86 -9.47
CA ARG A 59 18.03 -6.21 -8.32
C ARG A 59 17.08 -7.20 -7.65
N ARG A 60 17.32 -7.45 -6.37
CA ARG A 60 16.59 -8.46 -5.60
C ARG A 60 15.94 -7.84 -4.37
N PHE A 61 14.75 -8.33 -4.04
CA PHE A 61 13.99 -7.93 -2.86
C PHE A 61 13.60 -9.16 -2.04
N ASP A 62 13.57 -8.99 -0.75
CA ASP A 62 12.92 -9.88 0.21
C ASP A 62 11.68 -9.15 0.72
N ALA A 63 10.53 -9.42 0.13
CA ALA A 63 9.31 -8.66 0.34
C ALA A 63 8.30 -9.42 1.18
N LEU A 64 7.88 -8.81 2.28
CA LEU A 64 6.77 -9.27 3.12
C LEU A 64 5.48 -8.61 2.67
N PHE A 65 4.43 -9.41 2.50
CA PHE A 65 3.11 -8.96 2.10
C PHE A 65 2.11 -9.17 3.24
N TYR A 66 1.28 -8.17 3.44
CA TYR A 66 0.26 -8.15 4.48
C TYR A 66 -1.10 -7.84 3.89
N LEU A 67 -2.14 -8.37 4.52
CA LEU A 67 -3.52 -7.99 4.26
C LEU A 67 -4.02 -7.07 5.35
N VAL A 68 -4.83 -6.10 4.97
CA VAL A 68 -5.52 -5.20 5.89
C VAL A 68 -6.90 -4.87 5.35
N LYS A 69 -7.89 -4.84 6.24
CA LYS A 69 -9.23 -4.38 5.88
C LYS A 69 -9.25 -2.85 5.81
N THR A 70 -9.61 -2.33 4.65
CA THR A 70 -9.73 -0.89 4.44
C THR A 70 -10.94 -0.32 5.21
N PRO A 71 -10.81 0.81 5.93
CA PRO A 71 -11.94 1.52 6.50
C PRO A 71 -12.96 1.95 5.44
N ILE A 72 -14.24 2.01 5.82
CA ILE A 72 -15.34 2.30 4.88
C ILE A 72 -15.24 3.71 4.28
N ASP A 73 -14.76 4.67 5.05
CA ASP A 73 -14.60 6.07 4.65
C ASP A 73 -13.25 6.39 3.99
N TYR A 74 -12.44 5.35 3.73
CA TYR A 74 -11.12 5.52 3.14
C TYR A 74 -11.21 5.81 1.64
N VAL A 75 -10.63 6.92 1.22
CA VAL A 75 -10.45 7.26 -0.19
C VAL A 75 -9.02 6.90 -0.62
N ALA A 76 -8.91 5.86 -1.45
CA ALA A 76 -7.62 5.47 -2.00
C ALA A 76 -7.08 6.55 -2.94
N SER A 77 -5.81 6.86 -2.83
CA SER A 77 -5.09 7.69 -3.79
C SER A 77 -3.72 7.11 -4.05
N HIS A 78 -3.34 7.06 -5.32
CA HIS A 78 -1.99 6.66 -5.71
C HIS A 78 -0.98 7.78 -5.44
N ASP A 79 0.28 7.38 -5.35
CA ASP A 79 1.39 8.31 -5.35
C ASP A 79 1.69 8.72 -6.81
N PRO A 80 1.54 9.99 -7.18
CA PRO A 80 1.76 10.43 -8.57
C PRO A 80 3.22 10.36 -9.00
N VAL A 81 4.17 10.18 -8.08
CA VAL A 81 5.59 10.01 -8.39
C VAL A 81 5.89 8.57 -8.81
N GLU A 82 5.27 7.57 -8.13
CA GLU A 82 5.52 6.15 -8.39
C GLU A 82 4.45 5.50 -9.27
N SER A 83 3.24 6.07 -9.32
CA SER A 83 2.08 5.44 -9.95
C SER A 83 1.29 6.44 -10.80
N ILE A 84 0.76 5.98 -11.92
CA ILE A 84 -0.05 6.79 -12.84
C ILE A 84 -1.55 6.73 -12.55
N GLY A 85 -2.00 5.82 -11.70
CA GLY A 85 -3.41 5.67 -11.36
C GLY A 85 -3.66 4.60 -10.31
N SER A 86 -4.88 4.52 -9.85
CA SER A 86 -5.36 3.48 -8.95
C SER A 86 -6.74 2.99 -9.38
N VAL A 87 -7.02 1.73 -9.12
CA VAL A 87 -8.29 1.08 -9.45
C VAL A 87 -8.72 0.15 -8.33
N TRP A 88 -10.02 0.13 -8.04
CA TRP A 88 -10.63 -0.90 -7.20
C TRP A 88 -11.04 -2.07 -8.08
N THR A 89 -10.58 -3.26 -7.74
CA THR A 89 -10.84 -4.47 -8.52
C THR A 89 -10.84 -5.71 -7.61
N THR A 90 -11.38 -6.80 -8.09
CA THR A 90 -11.25 -8.11 -7.45
C THR A 90 -9.97 -8.81 -7.92
N PRO A 91 -9.43 -9.78 -7.15
CA PRO A 91 -8.30 -10.59 -7.60
C PRO A 91 -8.53 -11.24 -8.96
N SER A 92 -9.71 -11.84 -9.15
CA SER A 92 -10.08 -12.53 -10.41
C SER A 92 -10.13 -11.58 -11.61
N GLU A 93 -10.66 -10.38 -11.42
CA GLU A 93 -10.75 -9.37 -12.49
C GLU A 93 -9.37 -8.81 -12.84
N ALA A 94 -8.51 -8.57 -11.83
CA ALA A 94 -7.14 -8.15 -12.05
C ALA A 94 -6.32 -9.19 -12.84
N LEU A 95 -6.48 -10.48 -12.51
CA LEU A 95 -5.83 -11.58 -13.22
C LEU A 95 -6.33 -11.69 -14.66
N LYS A 96 -7.64 -11.59 -14.88
CA LYS A 96 -8.25 -11.57 -16.22
C LYS A 96 -7.71 -10.43 -17.07
N ASN A 97 -7.64 -9.22 -16.53
CA ASN A 97 -7.12 -8.06 -17.24
C ASN A 97 -5.63 -8.24 -17.61
N ALA A 98 -4.85 -8.93 -16.77
CA ALA A 98 -3.47 -9.26 -17.08
C ALA A 98 -3.36 -10.31 -18.18
N ASP A 99 -4.21 -11.35 -18.17
CA ASP A 99 -4.22 -12.40 -19.21
C ASP A 99 -4.65 -11.84 -20.57
N GLU A 100 -5.52 -10.86 -20.59
CA GLU A 100 -5.97 -10.12 -21.79
C GLU A 100 -4.97 -9.02 -22.23
N GLY A 101 -3.86 -8.85 -21.53
CA GLY A 101 -2.81 -7.88 -21.88
C GLY A 101 -3.16 -6.41 -21.58
N ARG A 102 -4.23 -6.15 -20.82
CA ARG A 102 -4.64 -4.78 -20.45
C ARG A 102 -3.76 -4.16 -19.37
N VAL A 103 -3.21 -5.00 -18.50
CA VAL A 103 -2.28 -4.60 -17.43
C VAL A 103 -1.14 -5.61 -17.34
N THR A 104 0.01 -5.14 -16.85
CA THR A 104 1.15 -6.01 -16.57
C THR A 104 1.24 -6.25 -15.07
N LEU A 105 1.22 -7.50 -14.64
CA LEU A 105 1.45 -7.90 -13.26
C LEU A 105 2.83 -8.53 -13.12
N VAL A 106 3.63 -8.03 -12.18
CA VAL A 106 4.87 -8.69 -11.79
C VAL A 106 4.56 -10.01 -11.08
N PHE A 107 5.50 -10.96 -11.12
CA PHE A 107 5.31 -12.33 -10.63
C PHE A 107 4.72 -12.41 -9.22
N ALA A 108 5.30 -11.70 -8.25
CA ALA A 108 4.83 -11.73 -6.86
C ALA A 108 3.38 -11.24 -6.72
N THR A 109 3.01 -10.17 -7.44
CA THR A 109 1.65 -9.64 -7.44
C THR A 109 0.67 -10.65 -8.03
N ARG A 110 1.02 -11.29 -9.15
CA ARG A 110 0.17 -12.33 -9.78
C ARG A 110 -0.05 -13.51 -8.82
N MET A 111 1.01 -14.02 -8.18
CA MET A 111 0.92 -15.12 -7.23
C MET A 111 0.05 -14.77 -6.01
N ASN A 112 0.20 -13.55 -5.49
CA ASN A 112 -0.63 -13.06 -4.38
C ASN A 112 -2.11 -12.98 -4.76
N LEU A 113 -2.43 -12.46 -5.95
CA LEU A 113 -3.81 -12.39 -6.44
C LEU A 113 -4.41 -13.79 -6.65
N GLN A 114 -3.66 -14.73 -7.18
CA GLN A 114 -4.10 -16.13 -7.32
C GLN A 114 -4.39 -16.80 -5.97
N LYS A 115 -3.60 -16.47 -4.95
CA LYS A 115 -3.82 -16.99 -3.60
C LYS A 115 -5.03 -16.35 -2.91
N LEU A 116 -5.41 -15.14 -3.29
CA LEU A 116 -6.58 -14.42 -2.76
C LEU A 116 -7.90 -14.81 -3.44
N GLY A 117 -7.85 -15.20 -4.70
CA GLY A 117 -9.01 -15.61 -5.49
C GLY A 117 -9.24 -17.09 -5.41
#